data_49d8fb121d33edf546584edbcb3a615e
#
_entry.id   49d8fb121d33edf546584edbcb3a615e
#
_cell.length_a   1.000
_cell.length_b   1.000
_cell.length_c   1.000
_cell.angle_alpha   90.00
_cell.angle_beta   90.00
_cell.angle_gamma   90.00
#
_symmetry.space_group_name_H-M   'P 1'
#
loop_
_entity.id
_entity.type
_entity.pdbx_description
1 polymer ?
#
loop_
_entity_poly.entity_id
_entity_poly.type
_entity_poly.pdbx_seq_one_letter_code
_entity_poly.pdbx_strand_id
1 'polypeptide(L)' 'MAGRGGKGVSVISGLPLAGAELEALATRLKKLCGAGGAVKDGTIEIQGDHRDRLVLELQKLGFEAKRSGG' A
#
# COMPACT_ATOMS: atom_id res chain seq x y z
N MET A 1 -11.92 -11.15 -17.56
CA MET A 1 -11.73 -11.06 -17.17
C MET A 1 -11.16 -10.88 -16.62
N ALA A 2 -11.25 -10.69 -16.84
CA ALA A 2 -10.90 -10.62 -16.30
C ALA A 2 -10.32 -10.27 -15.76
N GLY A 3 -10.19 -10.21 -15.78
CA GLY A 3 -9.70 -10.06 -15.26
C GLY A 3 -9.38 -9.42 -14.73
N ARG A 4 -9.55 -9.24 -14.61
CA ARG A 4 -9.40 -8.61 -13.88
C ARG A 4 -8.74 -8.82 -12.93
N GLY A 5 -8.75 -9.67 -12.58
CA GLY A 5 -8.21 -10.07 -11.52
C GLY A 5 -6.96 -9.55 -11.13
N GLY A 6 -5.98 -9.93 -11.18
CA GLY A 6 -4.75 -9.45 -10.63
C GLY A 6 -4.35 -8.07 -11.05
N LYS A 7 -5.25 -7.37 -11.62
CA LYS A 7 -4.94 -6.06 -12.07
C LYS A 7 -5.23 -4.97 -11.09
N GLY A 8 -5.67 -5.32 -9.94
CA GLY A 8 -6.00 -4.33 -8.95
C GLY A 8 -4.79 -3.56 -8.46
N VAL A 9 -5.07 -2.52 -7.73
CA VAL A 9 -4.05 -1.73 -7.07
C VAL A 9 -4.45 -1.61 -5.61
N SER A 10 -3.50 -1.83 -4.73
CA SER A 10 -3.74 -1.63 -3.31
C SER A 10 -3.38 -0.19 -2.98
N VAL A 11 -4.32 0.52 -2.39
CA VAL A 11 -4.16 1.94 -2.11
C VAL A 11 -4.17 2.17 -0.61
N ILE A 12 -3.20 2.90 -0.12
CA ILE A 12 -3.08 3.24 1.28
C ILE A 12 -3.09 4.76 1.39
N SER A 13 -4.04 5.28 2.16
CA SER A 13 -4.14 6.72 2.36
C SER A 13 -4.33 7.02 3.84
N GLY A 14 -4.27 8.29 4.17
CA GLY A 14 -4.50 8.70 5.55
C GLY A 14 -3.35 8.44 6.50
N LEU A 15 -2.18 8.17 5.98
CA LEU A 15 -1.02 7.95 6.83
C LEU A 15 -0.47 9.28 7.34
N PRO A 16 0.01 9.32 8.59
CA PRO A 16 0.58 10.54 9.15
C PRO A 16 2.03 10.75 8.71
N LEU A 17 2.29 10.52 7.45
CA LEU A 17 3.64 10.62 6.89
C LEU A 17 3.58 11.46 5.63
N ALA A 18 4.70 12.05 5.30
CA ALA A 18 4.80 12.83 4.08
C ALA A 18 6.24 12.85 3.61
N GLY A 19 6.44 13.20 2.35
CA GLY A 19 7.77 13.36 1.78
C GLY A 19 8.58 12.10 1.87
N ALA A 20 9.80 12.24 2.33
CA ALA A 20 10.74 11.13 2.35
C ALA A 20 10.27 9.96 3.21
N GLU A 21 9.56 10.26 4.30
CA GLU A 21 9.07 9.20 5.16
C GLU A 21 8.04 8.34 4.46
N LEU A 22 7.15 8.98 3.73
CA LEU A 22 6.14 8.25 3.01
C LEU A 22 6.77 7.42 1.89
N GLU A 23 7.76 7.98 1.21
CA GLU A 23 8.44 7.23 0.16
C GLU A 23 9.23 6.06 0.71
N ALA A 24 9.85 6.23 1.87
CA ALA A 24 10.56 5.13 2.49
C ALA A 24 9.61 3.99 2.84
N LEU A 25 8.44 4.33 3.36
CA LEU A 25 7.45 3.32 3.66
C LEU A 25 6.97 2.63 2.39
N ALA A 26 6.73 3.40 1.34
CA ALA A 26 6.32 2.82 0.07
C ALA A 26 7.35 1.83 -0.46
N THR A 27 8.63 2.18 -0.36
CA THR A 27 9.68 1.28 -0.79
C THR A 27 9.66 -0.03 0.00
N ARG A 28 9.48 0.10 1.31
CA ARG A 28 9.38 -1.07 2.17
C ARG A 28 8.22 -1.96 1.77
N LEU A 29 7.07 -1.35 1.52
CA LEU A 29 5.88 -2.12 1.16
C LEU A 29 6.00 -2.75 -0.21
N LYS A 30 6.64 -2.06 -1.15
CA LYS A 30 6.88 -2.66 -2.46
C LYS A 30 7.75 -3.90 -2.36
N LYS A 31 8.78 -3.83 -1.54
CA LYS A 31 9.64 -4.99 -1.35
C LYS A 31 8.89 -6.13 -0.67
N LEU A 32 8.07 -5.80 0.30
CA LEU A 32 7.28 -6.80 1.01
C LEU A 32 6.37 -7.56 0.06
N CYS A 33 5.75 -6.86 -0.86
CA CYS A 33 4.81 -7.45 -1.79
C CYS A 33 5.46 -7.97 -3.07
N GLY A 34 6.72 -7.64 -3.27
CA GLY A 34 7.39 -8.00 -4.51
C GLY A 34 6.75 -7.35 -5.71
N ALA A 35 6.25 -6.15 -5.56
CA ALA A 35 5.48 -5.48 -6.60
C ALA A 35 5.92 -4.05 -6.76
N GLY A 36 5.55 -3.46 -7.86
CA GLY A 36 5.79 -2.05 -8.10
C GLY A 36 4.73 -1.18 -7.45
N GLY A 37 4.98 0.10 -7.42
CA GLY A 37 4.02 1.02 -6.86
C GLY A 37 4.52 2.44 -6.97
N ALA A 38 3.74 3.37 -6.45
CA ALA A 38 4.05 4.79 -6.52
C ALA A 38 3.46 5.52 -5.32
N VAL A 39 4.01 6.68 -5.04
CA VAL A 39 3.46 7.59 -4.05
C VAL A 39 2.87 8.76 -4.79
N LYS A 40 1.65 9.13 -4.43
CA LYS A 40 0.95 10.19 -5.12
C LYS A 40 0.02 10.90 -4.15
N ASP A 41 0.25 12.19 -3.95
CA ASP A 41 -0.61 13.00 -3.09
C ASP A 41 -0.80 12.42 -1.70
N GLY A 42 0.26 11.93 -1.11
CA GLY A 42 0.18 11.36 0.23
C GLY A 42 -0.42 9.97 0.28
N THR A 43 -0.59 9.35 -0.87
CA THR A 43 -1.17 8.02 -0.99
C THR A 43 -0.15 7.07 -1.59
N ILE A 44 -0.09 5.87 -1.06
CA ILE A 44 0.77 4.84 -1.61
C ILE A 44 -0.07 3.88 -2.44
N GLU A 45 0.36 3.61 -3.65
CA GLU A 45 -0.29 2.64 -4.53
C GLU A 45 0.68 1.49 -4.77
N ILE A 46 0.22 0.28 -4.53
CA ILE A 46 1.01 -0.92 -4.76
C ILE A 46 0.26 -1.77 -5.76
N GLN A 47 0.93 -2.19 -6.81
CA GLN A 47 0.28 -2.97 -7.84
C GLN A 47 -0.08 -4.35 -7.32
N GLY A 48 -1.27 -4.79 -7.64
CA GLY A 48 -1.76 -6.09 -7.22
C GLY A 48 -2.63 -5.99 -5.97
N ASP A 49 -3.22 -7.10 -5.60
CA ASP A 49 -4.08 -7.16 -4.44
C ASP A 49 -3.29 -7.69 -3.25
N HIS A 50 -2.76 -6.78 -2.46
CA HIS A 50 -1.96 -7.11 -1.30
C HIS A 50 -2.54 -6.51 -0.03
N ARG A 51 -3.85 -6.29 -0.01
CA ARG A 51 -4.48 -5.55 1.07
C ARG A 51 -4.24 -6.15 2.44
N ASP A 52 -4.43 -7.45 2.55
CA ASP A 52 -4.26 -8.09 3.86
C ASP A 52 -2.82 -7.98 4.34
N ARG A 53 -1.88 -8.23 3.45
CA ARG A 53 -0.47 -8.16 3.81
C ARG A 53 -0.08 -6.75 4.21
N LEU A 54 -0.58 -5.78 3.47
CA LEU A 54 -0.26 -4.38 3.75
C LEU A 54 -0.84 -3.93 5.08
N VAL A 55 -2.07 -4.31 5.37
CA VAL A 55 -2.69 -3.96 6.64
C VAL A 55 -1.89 -4.56 7.79
N LEU A 56 -1.52 -5.82 7.67
CA LEU A 56 -0.74 -6.47 8.73
C LEU A 56 0.60 -5.77 8.96
N GLU A 57 1.27 -5.42 7.88
CA GLU A 57 2.56 -4.76 8.01
C GLU A 57 2.41 -3.38 8.64
N LEU A 58 1.43 -2.64 8.23
CA LEU A 58 1.20 -1.31 8.79
C LEU A 58 0.85 -1.40 10.27
N GLN A 59 0.08 -2.39 10.66
CA GLN A 59 -0.25 -2.58 12.06
C GLN A 59 1.00 -2.93 12.87
N LYS A 60 1.88 -3.73 12.31
CA LYS A 60 3.14 -4.04 12.98
C LYS A 60 3.99 -2.80 13.18
N LEU A 61 3.91 -1.86 12.27
CA LEU A 61 4.66 -0.62 12.37
C LEU A 61 3.99 0.42 13.26
N GLY A 62 2.81 0.12 13.76
CA GLY A 62 2.12 1.01 14.66
C GLY A 62 1.11 1.93 14.01
N PHE A 63 0.80 1.73 12.77
CA PHE A 63 -0.21 2.55 12.09
C PHE A 63 -1.59 1.93 12.24
N GLU A 64 -2.59 2.79 12.28
CA GLU A 64 -3.96 2.34 12.18
C GLU A 64 -4.29 2.18 10.71
N ALA A 65 -4.42 0.95 10.28
CA ALA A 65 -4.70 0.69 8.87
C ALA A 65 -5.92 -0.19 8.74
N LYS A 66 -6.75 0.14 7.77
CA LYS A 66 -7.93 -0.65 7.44
C LYS A 66 -7.91 -0.93 5.96
N ARG A 67 -8.48 -2.06 5.59
CA ARG A 67 -8.65 -2.32 4.18
C ARG A 67 -9.66 -1.37 3.61
N SER A 68 -9.27 -0.74 2.52
CA SER A 68 -10.17 0.16 1.89
C SER A 68 -11.18 -0.60 1.07
N GLY A 69 -12.32 -0.22 1.22
CA GLY A 69 -13.37 -0.61 0.51
C GLY A 69 -13.55 -1.57 -0.26
N GLY A 70 -13.37 -1.69 -0.33
CA GLY A 70 -13.79 -2.47 -1.08
C GLY A 70 -14.68 -2.63 -1.65
#